data_64c907c936b4af8a1dd197d7d9007d16
#
_entry.id   64c907c936b4af8a1dd197d7d9007d16
#
_cell.length_a   1.000
_cell.length_b   1.000
_cell.length_c   1.000
_cell.angle_alpha   90.00
_cell.angle_beta   90.00
_cell.angle_gamma   90.00
#
_symmetry.space_group_name_H-M   'P 1'
#
loop_
_entity.id
_entity.type
_entity.pdbx_description
1 polymer ?
#
loop_
_entity_poly.entity_id
_entity_poly.type
_entity_poly.pdbx_seq_one_letter_code
_entity_poly.pdbx_strand_id
1 'polypeptide(L)' 'MQNCSNLYLLSTLACQIAGCLSDDELTLLAADLVVLSDMLANIAARNAVCETE' A
#
# COMPACT_ATOMS: atom_id res chain seq x y z
N MET A 1 12.86 -13.62 7.20
CA MET A 1 11.47 -13.23 7.16
C MET A 1 11.29 -11.78 6.88
N GLN A 2 11.28 -11.48 5.62
CA GLN A 2 11.14 -10.11 5.17
C GLN A 2 9.78 -9.52 5.50
N ASN A 3 8.77 -10.38 5.56
CA ASN A 3 7.41 -9.90 5.78
C ASN A 3 7.24 -9.25 7.15
N CYS A 4 7.90 -9.80 8.16
CA CYS A 4 7.79 -9.24 9.50
C CYS A 4 8.45 -7.87 9.58
N SER A 5 9.62 -7.74 8.95
CA SER A 5 10.32 -6.45 8.90
C SER A 5 9.49 -5.40 8.19
N ASN A 6 8.85 -5.78 7.08
CA ASN A 6 8.01 -4.86 6.33
C ASN A 6 6.81 -4.41 7.15
N LEU A 7 6.23 -5.31 7.93
CA LEU A 7 5.08 -4.95 8.75
C LEU A 7 5.45 -3.97 9.85
N TYR A 8 6.61 -4.15 10.47
CA TYR A 8 7.06 -3.20 11.48
C TYR A 8 7.29 -1.83 10.87
N LEU A 9 7.96 -1.80 9.72
CA LEU A 9 8.21 -0.54 9.03
C LEU A 9 6.91 0.14 8.65
N LEU A 10 5.98 -0.61 8.10
CA LEU A 10 4.69 -0.07 7.69
C LEU A 10 3.88 0.43 8.88
N SER A 11 3.91 -0.29 10.00
CA SER A 11 3.22 0.15 11.21
C SER A 11 3.76 1.47 11.71
N THR A 12 5.08 1.59 11.75
CA THR A 12 5.72 2.82 12.21
C THR A 12 5.36 3.97 11.28
N LEU A 13 5.42 3.73 9.98
CA LEU A 13 5.08 4.74 9.00
C LEU A 13 3.63 5.15 9.12
N ALA A 14 2.74 4.19 9.30
CA ALA A 14 1.31 4.47 9.45
C ALA A 14 1.03 5.35 10.65
N CYS A 15 1.70 5.08 11.77
CA CYS A 15 1.54 5.90 12.97
C CYS A 15 1.99 7.32 12.73
N GLN A 16 3.10 7.50 12.01
CA GLN A 16 3.61 8.84 11.73
C GLN A 16 2.66 9.58 10.82
N ILE A 17 2.15 8.93 9.80
CA ILE A 17 1.21 9.56 8.88
C ILE A 17 -0.06 9.93 9.61
N ALA A 18 -0.58 9.04 10.44
CA ALA A 18 -1.79 9.29 11.19
C ALA A 18 -1.64 10.48 12.13
N GLY A 19 -0.44 10.69 12.66
CA GLY A 19 -0.19 11.82 13.53
C GLY A 19 -0.13 13.16 12.83
N CYS A 20 0.05 13.15 11.50
CA CYS A 20 0.19 14.38 10.73
C CYS A 20 -1.09 14.82 10.03
N LEU A 21 -2.09 13.94 9.94
CA LEU A 21 -3.29 14.19 9.15
C LEU A 21 -4.51 14.20 10.04
N SER A 22 -5.54 14.95 9.63
CA SER A 22 -6.85 14.87 10.27
C SER A 22 -7.49 13.53 9.92
N ASP A 23 -8.55 13.17 10.65
CA ASP A 23 -9.24 11.91 10.41
C ASP A 23 -9.82 11.86 8.99
N ASP A 24 -10.35 12.97 8.51
CA ASP A 24 -10.90 13.02 7.16
C ASP A 24 -9.81 12.84 6.12
N GLU A 25 -8.69 13.51 6.29
CA GLU A 25 -7.56 13.37 5.38
C GLU A 25 -7.01 11.95 5.40
N LEU A 26 -6.93 11.38 6.59
CA LEU A 26 -6.42 10.02 6.74
C LEU A 26 -7.33 9.02 6.05
N THR A 27 -8.65 9.21 6.17
CA THR A 27 -9.61 8.34 5.51
C THR A 27 -9.47 8.39 4.00
N LEU A 28 -9.32 9.61 3.45
CA LEU A 28 -9.14 9.75 2.01
C LEU A 28 -7.84 9.12 1.54
N LEU A 29 -6.77 9.33 2.30
CA LEU A 29 -5.48 8.74 1.95
C LEU A 29 -5.56 7.21 1.97
N ALA A 30 -6.20 6.66 2.98
CA ALA A 30 -6.33 5.21 3.10
C ALA A 30 -7.10 4.64 1.92
N ALA A 31 -8.18 5.29 1.51
CA ALA A 31 -8.97 4.86 0.37
C ALA A 31 -8.15 4.92 -0.92
N ASP A 32 -7.40 6.00 -1.09
CA ASP A 32 -6.56 6.18 -2.28
C ASP A 32 -5.46 5.11 -2.34
N LEU A 33 -4.90 4.76 -1.20
CA LEU A 33 -3.86 3.73 -1.15
C LEU A 33 -4.40 2.35 -1.51
N VAL A 34 -5.65 2.07 -1.14
CA VAL A 34 -6.27 0.81 -1.54
C VAL A 34 -6.42 0.74 -3.06
N VAL A 35 -6.87 1.84 -3.67
CA VAL A 35 -7.00 1.89 -5.13
C VAL A 35 -5.63 1.72 -5.78
N LEU A 36 -4.63 2.41 -5.27
CA LEU A 36 -3.27 2.29 -5.79
C LEU A 36 -2.77 0.85 -5.68
N SER A 37 -3.01 0.22 -4.55
CA SER A 37 -2.60 -1.17 -4.34
C SER A 37 -3.25 -2.10 -5.36
N ASP A 38 -4.54 -1.89 -5.62
CA ASP A 38 -5.27 -2.70 -6.60
C ASP A 38 -4.70 -2.51 -7.99
N MET A 39 -4.37 -1.29 -8.36
CA MET A 39 -3.81 -1.01 -9.67
C MET A 39 -2.44 -1.63 -9.83
N LEU A 40 -1.63 -1.56 -8.80
CA LEU A 40 -0.31 -2.19 -8.84
C LEU A 40 -0.40 -3.70 -8.97
N ALA A 41 -1.33 -4.31 -8.25
CA ALA A 41 -1.54 -5.74 -8.33
C ALA A 41 -2.00 -6.14 -9.74
N ASN A 42 -2.85 -5.31 -10.35
CA ASN A 42 -3.34 -5.56 -11.70
C ASN A 42 -2.19 -5.53 -12.70
N ILE A 43 -1.33 -4.52 -12.59
CA ILE A 43 -0.17 -4.39 -13.48
C ILE A 43 0.78 -5.57 -13.30
N ALA A 44 1.02 -5.96 -12.05
CA ALA A 44 1.90 -7.09 -11.77
C ALA A 44 1.36 -8.38 -12.38
N ALA A 45 0.05 -8.58 -12.29
CA ALA A 45 -0.57 -9.77 -12.87
C ALA A 45 -0.45 -9.77 -14.39
N ARG A 46 -0.63 -8.62 -15.02
CA ARG A 46 -0.50 -8.52 -16.48
C ARG A 46 0.93 -8.77 -16.92
N ASN A 47 1.88 -8.26 -16.17
CA ASN A 47 3.29 -8.48 -16.49
C ASN A 47 3.65 -9.95 -16.40
N ALA A 48 3.14 -10.65 -15.41
CA ALA A 48 3.39 -12.06 -15.24
C ALA A 48 2.85 -12.86 -16.42
N VAL A 49 1.65 -12.49 -16.90
CA VAL A 49 1.06 -13.17 -18.04
C VAL A 49 1.89 -12.91 -19.30
N CYS A 50 2.32 -11.68 -19.49
CA CYS A 50 3.14 -11.34 -20.64
C CYS A 50 4.46 -12.10 -20.66
N GLU A 51 5.04 -12.29 -19.48
CA GLU A 51 6.31 -13.00 -19.39
C GLU A 51 6.18 -14.46 -19.72
N THR A 52 5.05 -15.07 -19.41
CA THR A 52 4.85 -16.48 -19.67
C THR A 52 4.51 -16.76 -21.12
N GLU A 53 4.11 -15.78 -21.85
CA GLU A 53 3.84 -15.94 -23.27
C GLU A 53 5.11 -15.87 -24.09
#